data_75b2e53fe22083116fc70c1d420358cd
#
_entry.id   75b2e53fe22083116fc70c1d420358cd
#
_cell.length_a   1.000
_cell.length_b   1.000
_cell.length_c   1.000
_cell.angle_alpha   90.00
_cell.angle_beta   90.00
_cell.angle_gamma   90.00
#
_symmetry.space_group_name_H-M   'P 1'
#
loop_
_entity.id
_entity.type
_entity.pdbx_description
1 polymer ?
#
loop_
_entity_poly.entity_id
_entity_poly.type
_entity_poly.pdbx_seq_one_letter_code
_entity_poly.pdbx_strand_id
1 'polypeptide(L)'
;MSIKKIAEITGTSPATVSRVLNNPSYKCAVPGLRDKIWRAAMDFFYPEYVIETYQTEKEGFQTMQKFLKLKEPPTGIYCANDITAIGMLKCLNRYSSILYRPSIISCDDIEEGQFIKPMLSTVQLPKENMARFALFVLLDRIRGGHKEVIRIELEGKLLL
;
A
#
# COMPACT_ATOMS: atom_id res chain seq x y z
N MET A 1 13.66 -0.74 9.88
CA MET A 1 14.44 -1.95 9.52
C MET A 1 15.39 -1.64 8.38
N SER A 2 16.56 -2.32 8.31
CA SER A 2 17.51 -2.09 7.22
C SER A 2 17.57 -3.30 6.28
N ILE A 3 17.86 -3.05 5.00
CA ILE A 3 18.15 -4.09 4.00
C ILE A 3 19.24 -5.04 4.49
N LYS A 4 20.22 -4.55 5.29
CA LYS A 4 21.27 -5.37 5.89
C LYS A 4 20.71 -6.43 6.82
N LYS A 5 19.72 -6.09 7.66
CA LYS A 5 19.11 -7.05 8.60
C LYS A 5 18.32 -8.14 7.89
N ILE A 6 17.57 -7.80 6.82
CA ILE A 6 16.90 -8.81 5.99
C ILE A 6 17.95 -9.73 5.33
N ALA A 7 19.05 -9.17 4.86
CA ALA A 7 20.12 -9.93 4.23
C ALA A 7 20.73 -10.98 5.20
N GLU A 8 20.98 -10.60 6.46
CA GLU A 8 21.45 -11.49 7.52
C GLU A 8 20.46 -12.64 7.75
N ILE A 9 19.17 -12.34 7.94
CA ILE A 9 18.13 -13.33 8.23
C ILE A 9 17.92 -14.30 7.06
N THR A 10 18.00 -13.79 5.85
CA THR A 10 17.75 -14.60 4.65
C THR A 10 19.00 -15.30 4.12
N GLY A 11 20.18 -14.99 4.68
CA GLY A 11 21.45 -15.55 4.25
C GLY A 11 21.88 -15.08 2.86
N THR A 12 21.53 -13.84 2.48
CA THR A 12 21.86 -13.30 1.17
C THR A 12 22.53 -11.93 1.26
N SER A 13 22.92 -11.35 0.12
CA SER A 13 23.53 -10.02 0.11
C SER A 13 22.50 -8.89 0.19
N PRO A 14 22.86 -7.73 0.79
CA PRO A 14 22.01 -6.54 0.79
C PRO A 14 21.60 -6.10 -0.63
N ALA A 15 22.48 -6.27 -1.61
CA ALA A 15 22.18 -5.97 -3.01
C ALA A 15 21.08 -6.88 -3.59
N THR A 16 21.10 -8.17 -3.24
CA THR A 16 20.05 -9.13 -3.64
C THR A 16 18.72 -8.75 -3.01
N VAL A 17 18.69 -8.42 -1.71
CA VAL A 17 17.48 -7.96 -1.01
C VAL A 17 16.91 -6.72 -1.69
N SER A 18 17.76 -5.71 -1.96
CA SER A 18 17.33 -4.48 -2.64
C SER A 18 16.73 -4.77 -4.02
N ARG A 19 17.36 -5.63 -4.82
CA ARG A 19 16.82 -6.00 -6.15
C ARG A 19 15.49 -6.71 -6.05
N VAL A 20 15.33 -7.63 -5.10
CA VAL A 20 14.07 -8.37 -4.91
C VAL A 20 12.94 -7.43 -4.50
N LEU A 21 13.19 -6.51 -3.58
CA LEU A 21 12.16 -5.61 -3.05
C LEU A 21 11.78 -4.49 -4.03
N ASN A 22 12.75 -4.01 -4.84
CA ASN A 22 12.55 -2.87 -5.73
C ASN A 22 12.34 -3.25 -7.21
N ASN A 23 12.49 -4.53 -7.58
CA ASN A 23 12.31 -4.98 -8.95
C ASN A 23 11.42 -6.22 -9.00
N PRO A 24 10.13 -6.06 -9.33
CA PRO A 24 9.18 -7.17 -9.43
C PRO A 24 9.62 -8.26 -10.42
N SER A 25 10.35 -7.89 -11.47
CA SER A 25 10.82 -8.81 -12.52
C SER A 25 12.17 -9.47 -12.21
N TYR A 26 12.81 -9.13 -11.08
CA TYR A 26 14.09 -9.71 -10.72
C TYR A 26 13.94 -11.20 -10.40
N LYS A 27 14.63 -12.05 -11.17
CA LYS A 27 14.68 -13.50 -10.96
C LYS A 27 15.81 -13.86 -10.02
N CYS A 28 15.47 -14.46 -8.89
CA CYS A 28 16.46 -15.01 -7.96
C CYS A 28 17.06 -16.29 -8.55
N ALA A 29 18.40 -16.45 -8.48
CA ALA A 29 19.08 -17.67 -8.87
C ALA A 29 18.73 -18.85 -7.96
N VAL A 30 18.41 -18.57 -6.68
CA VAL A 30 18.02 -19.59 -5.70
C VAL A 30 16.50 -19.69 -5.63
N PRO A 31 15.91 -20.87 -5.89
CA PRO A 31 14.47 -21.08 -5.76
C PRO A 31 13.96 -20.72 -4.34
N GLY A 32 12.82 -20.04 -4.25
CA GLY A 32 12.21 -19.66 -2.96
C GLY A 32 12.89 -18.52 -2.22
N LEU A 33 14.06 -18.03 -2.65
CA LEU A 33 14.75 -16.92 -1.97
C LEU A 33 13.93 -15.62 -2.02
N ARG A 34 13.21 -15.38 -3.11
CA ARG A 34 12.31 -14.22 -3.24
C ARG A 34 11.25 -14.22 -2.13
N ASP A 35 10.55 -15.34 -1.94
CA ASP A 35 9.51 -15.47 -0.93
C ASP A 35 10.09 -15.37 0.48
N LYS A 36 11.29 -15.94 0.69
CA LYS A 36 12.00 -15.83 1.97
C LYS A 36 12.34 -14.38 2.31
N ILE A 37 12.80 -13.59 1.33
CA ILE A 37 13.09 -12.17 1.50
C ILE A 37 11.82 -11.37 1.81
N TRP A 38 10.73 -11.61 1.07
CA TRP A 38 9.46 -10.94 1.32
C TRP A 38 8.87 -11.30 2.68
N ARG A 39 8.91 -12.57 3.10
CA ARG A 39 8.49 -12.98 4.45
C ARG A 39 9.33 -12.28 5.52
N ALA A 40 10.65 -12.33 5.40
CA ALA A 40 11.52 -11.65 6.34
C ALA A 40 11.30 -10.13 6.37
N ALA A 41 10.93 -9.50 5.25
CA ALA A 41 10.55 -8.10 5.22
C ALA A 41 9.22 -7.84 5.94
N MET A 42 8.26 -8.76 5.83
CA MET A 42 6.96 -8.70 6.50
C MET A 42 7.03 -9.04 7.99
N ASP A 43 7.93 -9.94 8.42
CA ASP A 43 8.10 -10.32 9.83
C ASP A 43 8.61 -9.18 10.72
N PHE A 44 9.10 -8.07 10.12
CA PHE A 44 9.49 -6.86 10.82
C PHE A 44 8.38 -5.82 10.89
N PHE A 45 7.21 -6.30 11.10
CA PHE A 45 6.05 -5.49 11.34
C PHE A 45 6.15 -4.88 12.75
N TYR A 46 6.12 -3.56 12.83
CA TYR A 46 6.01 -2.85 14.09
C TYR A 46 4.52 -2.70 14.41
N PRO A 47 3.96 -3.46 15.38
CA PRO A 47 2.52 -3.43 15.67
C PRO A 47 2.00 -2.02 15.94
N GLU A 48 2.84 -1.16 16.52
CA GLU A 48 2.51 0.24 16.81
C GLU A 48 2.29 1.11 15.57
N TYR A 49 2.76 0.66 14.40
CA TYR A 49 2.55 1.36 13.13
C TYR A 49 1.37 0.81 12.34
N VAL A 50 0.72 -0.23 12.85
CA VAL A 50 -0.47 -0.79 12.21
C VAL A 50 -1.70 -0.41 12.98
N ILE A 51 -2.59 0.28 12.29
CA ILE A 51 -3.83 0.75 12.88
C ILE A 51 -4.97 0.31 11.98
N GLU A 52 -5.83 -0.55 12.52
CA GLU A 52 -7.07 -0.92 11.87
C GLU A 52 -8.09 0.21 12.01
N THR A 53 -8.79 0.51 10.93
CA THR A 53 -9.81 1.55 10.86
C THR A 53 -10.98 1.11 9.99
N TYR A 54 -12.12 1.77 10.12
CA TYR A 54 -13.24 1.63 9.17
C TYR A 54 -13.03 2.50 7.90
N GLN A 55 -11.81 2.93 7.66
CA GLN A 55 -11.40 3.62 6.43
C GLN A 55 -12.14 4.95 6.18
N THR A 56 -12.41 5.69 7.26
CA THR A 56 -13.04 7.01 7.21
C THR A 56 -12.01 8.14 7.31
N GLU A 57 -12.36 9.33 6.82
CA GLU A 57 -11.55 10.53 6.96
C GLU A 57 -11.25 10.86 8.42
N LYS A 58 -12.28 10.76 9.29
CA LYS A 58 -12.16 11.02 10.73
C LYS A 58 -11.12 10.12 11.38
N GLU A 59 -11.14 8.85 11.06
CA GLU A 59 -10.18 7.88 11.61
C GLU A 59 -8.78 8.08 11.05
N GLY A 60 -8.65 8.44 9.78
CA GLY A 60 -7.38 8.88 9.19
C GLY A 60 -6.78 10.06 9.97
N PHE A 61 -7.58 11.07 10.27
CA PHE A 61 -7.15 12.21 11.09
C PHE A 61 -6.71 11.77 12.50
N GLN A 62 -7.48 10.92 13.16
CA GLN A 62 -7.16 10.40 14.50
C GLN A 62 -5.91 9.52 14.51
N THR A 63 -5.72 8.72 13.47
CA THR A 63 -4.53 7.88 13.29
C THR A 63 -3.28 8.72 13.15
N MET A 64 -3.33 9.79 12.35
CA MET A 64 -2.21 10.72 12.26
C MET A 64 -1.91 11.40 13.60
N GLN A 65 -2.94 11.76 14.40
CA GLN A 65 -2.73 12.27 15.75
C GLN A 65 -2.02 11.27 16.68
N LYS A 66 -2.27 9.96 16.49
CA LYS A 66 -1.54 8.92 17.24
C LYS A 66 -0.08 8.86 16.79
N PHE A 67 0.20 8.87 15.49
CA PHE A 67 1.56 8.87 14.98
C PHE A 67 2.37 10.08 15.42
N LEU A 68 1.76 11.27 15.47
CA LEU A 68 2.40 12.49 15.98
C LEU A 68 2.83 12.42 17.46
N LYS A 69 2.28 11.48 18.23
CA LYS A 69 2.64 11.27 19.64
C LYS A 69 3.72 10.20 19.85
N LEU A 70 4.09 9.46 18.80
CA LEU A 70 5.13 8.47 18.89
C LEU A 70 6.50 9.14 19.03
N LYS A 71 7.39 8.50 19.77
CA LYS A 71 8.78 8.95 19.91
C LYS A 71 9.51 8.87 18.56
N GLU A 72 9.22 7.85 17.79
CA GLU A 72 9.76 7.61 16.46
C GLU A 72 8.60 7.35 15.48
N PRO A 73 7.99 8.41 14.91
CA PRO A 73 6.88 8.24 13.98
C PRO A 73 7.36 7.66 12.63
N PRO A 74 6.49 6.92 11.91
CA PRO A 74 6.86 6.30 10.63
C PRO A 74 7.18 7.37 9.57
N THR A 75 8.23 7.17 8.79
CA THR A 75 8.61 8.08 7.68
C THR A 75 7.81 7.84 6.40
N GLY A 76 7.19 6.65 6.28
CA GLY A 76 6.31 6.28 5.17
C GLY A 76 5.05 5.61 5.69
N ILE A 77 3.90 5.94 5.10
CA ILE A 77 2.59 5.45 5.48
C ILE A 77 1.86 4.95 4.24
N TYR A 78 1.36 3.73 4.30
CA TYR A 78 0.40 3.20 3.34
C TYR A 78 -1.01 3.26 3.93
N CYS A 79 -1.93 3.87 3.22
CA CYS A 79 -3.34 3.90 3.57
C CYS A 79 -4.12 2.98 2.64
N ALA A 80 -5.06 2.22 3.20
CA ALA A 80 -5.88 1.28 2.41
C ALA A 80 -6.75 1.98 1.37
N ASN A 81 -7.13 3.24 1.60
CA ASN A 81 -7.88 4.08 0.66
C ASN A 81 -7.53 5.57 0.78
N ASP A 82 -7.92 6.34 -0.22
CA ASP A 82 -7.64 7.78 -0.32
C ASP A 82 -8.36 8.60 0.76
N ILE A 83 -9.57 8.22 1.14
CA ILE A 83 -10.35 8.93 2.18
C ILE A 83 -9.60 8.95 3.52
N THR A 84 -8.99 7.83 3.90
CA THR A 84 -8.17 7.76 5.12
C THR A 84 -6.92 8.64 4.99
N ALA A 85 -6.25 8.60 3.83
CA ALA A 85 -5.07 9.42 3.56
C ALA A 85 -5.40 10.93 3.61
N ILE A 86 -6.54 11.34 3.06
CA ILE A 86 -7.05 12.71 3.14
C ILE A 86 -7.21 13.15 4.61
N GLY A 87 -7.76 12.30 5.45
CA GLY A 87 -7.87 12.55 6.88
C GLY A 87 -6.51 12.78 7.54
N MET A 88 -5.50 11.97 7.19
CA MET A 88 -4.13 12.13 7.67
C MET A 88 -3.52 13.46 7.22
N LEU A 89 -3.66 13.82 5.96
CA LEU A 89 -3.16 15.09 5.41
C LEU A 89 -3.85 16.31 6.04
N LYS A 90 -5.16 16.25 6.30
CA LYS A 90 -5.88 17.28 7.04
C LYS A 90 -5.34 17.47 8.45
N CYS A 91 -4.96 16.37 9.12
CA CYS A 91 -4.32 16.44 10.43
C CYS A 91 -2.95 17.14 10.35
N LEU A 92 -2.09 16.76 9.42
CA LEU A 92 -0.78 17.37 9.21
C LEU A 92 -0.89 18.88 8.89
N ASN A 93 -1.87 19.25 8.06
CA ASN A 93 -2.10 20.64 7.70
C ASN A 93 -2.60 21.47 8.91
N ARG A 94 -3.44 20.89 9.76
CA ARG A 94 -3.91 21.53 11.00
C ARG A 94 -2.77 21.76 11.99
N TYR A 95 -1.81 20.85 12.06
CA TYR A 95 -0.63 20.94 12.92
C TYR A 95 0.62 21.35 12.13
N SER A 96 0.51 22.37 11.28
CA SER A 96 1.54 22.80 10.34
C SER A 96 2.85 23.25 10.98
N SER A 97 2.85 23.62 12.28
CA SER A 97 4.05 23.93 13.06
C SER A 97 4.93 22.71 13.36
N ILE A 98 4.40 21.49 13.24
CA ILE A 98 5.16 20.27 13.43
C ILE A 98 5.92 19.96 12.13
N LEU A 99 7.24 19.76 12.22
CA LEU A 99 8.11 19.50 11.05
C LEU A 99 7.98 18.08 10.46
N TYR A 100 7.19 17.21 11.09
CA TYR A 100 6.99 15.85 10.61
C TYR A 100 6.18 15.82 9.30
N ARG A 101 6.77 15.25 8.26
CA ARG A 101 6.17 15.12 6.93
C ARG A 101 6.47 13.73 6.37
N PRO A 102 5.68 12.71 6.73
CA PRO A 102 5.84 11.36 6.16
C PRO A 102 5.41 11.34 4.69
N SER A 103 6.01 10.44 3.92
CA SER A 103 5.47 10.09 2.61
C SER A 103 4.20 9.28 2.80
N ILE A 104 3.09 9.67 2.16
CA ILE A 104 1.81 8.97 2.25
C ILE A 104 1.44 8.48 0.87
N ILE A 105 1.12 7.20 0.77
CA ILE A 105 0.58 6.57 -0.44
C ILE A 105 -0.72 5.85 -0.09
N SER A 106 -1.66 5.86 -1.00
CA SER A 106 -2.97 5.24 -0.84
C SER A 106 -3.44 4.52 -2.10
N CYS A 107 -4.71 4.16 -2.14
CA CYS A 107 -5.33 3.49 -3.26
C CYS A 107 -6.71 4.10 -3.50
N ASP A 108 -7.16 4.09 -4.73
CA ASP A 108 -8.49 4.36 -5.31
C ASP A 108 -8.50 5.47 -6.37
N ASP A 109 -7.59 6.46 -6.33
CA ASP A 109 -7.60 7.64 -7.22
C ASP A 109 -8.97 8.32 -7.24
N ILE A 110 -9.36 8.85 -6.07
CA ILE A 110 -10.58 9.65 -5.97
C ILE A 110 -10.31 11.11 -6.35
N GLU A 111 -11.32 11.80 -6.86
CA GLU A 111 -11.21 13.17 -7.35
C GLU A 111 -10.73 14.14 -6.26
N GLU A 112 -11.21 13.98 -5.04
CA GLU A 112 -10.84 14.83 -3.90
C GLU A 112 -9.34 14.80 -3.60
N GLY A 113 -8.66 13.69 -3.87
CA GLY A 113 -7.22 13.54 -3.67
C GLY A 113 -6.38 14.47 -4.54
N GLN A 114 -6.91 14.88 -5.69
CA GLN A 114 -6.23 15.75 -6.66
C GLN A 114 -6.25 17.25 -6.25
N PHE A 115 -7.20 17.64 -5.40
CA PHE A 115 -7.35 19.03 -4.95
C PHE A 115 -6.63 19.34 -3.65
N ILE A 116 -5.97 18.36 -3.03
CA ILE A 116 -5.22 18.54 -1.78
C ILE A 116 -3.78 18.97 -2.07
N LYS A 117 -3.21 19.77 -1.18
CA LYS A 117 -1.80 20.16 -1.25
C LYS A 117 -1.04 19.62 -0.03
N PRO A 118 0.03 18.82 -0.24
CA PRO A 118 0.47 18.27 -1.53
C PRO A 118 -0.55 17.31 -2.14
N MET A 119 -0.52 17.13 -3.46
CA MET A 119 -1.38 16.16 -4.14
C MET A 119 -1.13 14.76 -3.59
N LEU A 120 -2.19 13.97 -3.42
CA LEU A 120 -2.10 12.63 -2.85
C LEU A 120 -1.47 11.66 -3.85
N SER A 121 -0.41 10.97 -3.41
CA SER A 121 0.10 9.81 -4.16
C SER A 121 -0.82 8.63 -3.95
N THR A 122 -1.33 8.05 -5.03
CA THR A 122 -2.32 6.98 -4.96
C THR A 122 -2.14 5.96 -6.08
N VAL A 123 -2.70 4.78 -5.92
CA VAL A 123 -2.82 3.77 -6.97
C VAL A 123 -4.17 3.90 -7.64
N GLN A 124 -4.17 4.33 -8.90
CA GLN A 124 -5.36 4.34 -9.74
C GLN A 124 -5.75 2.92 -10.11
N LEU A 125 -6.95 2.51 -9.72
CA LEU A 125 -7.51 1.22 -10.11
C LEU A 125 -8.26 1.35 -11.45
N PRO A 126 -8.16 0.35 -12.35
CA PRO A 126 -8.87 0.35 -13.64
C PRO A 126 -10.36 0.00 -13.44
N LYS A 127 -11.10 0.88 -12.74
CA LYS A 127 -12.47 0.66 -12.25
C LYS A 127 -13.45 0.25 -13.36
N GLU A 128 -13.35 0.88 -14.52
CA GLU A 128 -14.20 0.55 -15.67
C GLU A 128 -13.96 -0.89 -16.17
N ASN A 129 -12.70 -1.28 -16.32
CA ASN A 129 -12.36 -2.64 -16.72
C ASN A 129 -12.75 -3.66 -15.66
N MET A 130 -12.55 -3.33 -14.37
CA MET A 130 -12.99 -4.19 -13.27
C MET A 130 -14.50 -4.43 -13.33
N ALA A 131 -15.31 -3.37 -13.49
CA ALA A 131 -16.77 -3.47 -13.59
C ALA A 131 -17.19 -4.29 -14.82
N ARG A 132 -16.56 -4.05 -15.97
CA ARG A 132 -16.82 -4.76 -17.23
C ARG A 132 -16.54 -6.26 -17.12
N PHE A 133 -15.39 -6.64 -16.58
CA PHE A 133 -15.04 -8.05 -16.42
C PHE A 133 -15.90 -8.72 -15.34
N ALA A 134 -16.18 -8.05 -14.23
CA ALA A 134 -17.08 -8.57 -13.20
C ALA A 134 -18.47 -8.88 -13.77
N LEU A 135 -19.04 -7.93 -14.53
CA LEU A 135 -20.34 -8.12 -15.18
C LEU A 135 -20.30 -9.27 -16.21
N PHE A 136 -19.24 -9.34 -17.03
CA PHE A 136 -19.08 -10.39 -18.03
C PHE A 136 -19.08 -11.79 -17.36
N VAL A 137 -18.23 -11.98 -16.36
CA VAL A 137 -18.09 -13.26 -15.65
C VAL A 137 -19.40 -13.63 -14.92
N LEU A 138 -20.09 -12.65 -14.32
CA LEU A 138 -21.36 -12.87 -13.65
C LEU A 138 -22.46 -13.32 -14.64
N LEU A 139 -22.61 -12.61 -15.75
CA LEU A 139 -23.62 -12.95 -16.76
C LEU A 139 -23.35 -14.30 -17.43
N ASP A 140 -22.10 -14.62 -17.69
CA ASP A 140 -21.72 -15.95 -18.23
C ASP A 140 -22.12 -17.06 -17.27
N ARG A 141 -21.84 -16.90 -15.98
CA ARG A 141 -22.23 -17.88 -14.94
C ARG A 141 -23.75 -18.00 -14.81
N ILE A 142 -24.50 -16.92 -14.83
CA ILE A 142 -25.97 -16.93 -14.78
C ILE A 142 -26.57 -17.68 -15.97
N ARG A 143 -25.97 -17.56 -17.15
CA ARG A 143 -26.39 -18.22 -18.39
C ARG A 143 -25.95 -19.68 -18.50
N GLY A 144 -25.35 -20.23 -17.45
CA GLY A 144 -24.88 -21.62 -17.41
C GLY A 144 -23.54 -21.88 -18.11
N GLY A 145 -22.73 -20.83 -18.31
CA GLY A 145 -21.37 -20.90 -18.83
C GLY A 145 -20.39 -21.55 -17.86
N HIS A 146 -19.28 -20.88 -17.55
CA HIS A 146 -18.25 -21.44 -16.67
C HIS A 146 -18.76 -21.80 -15.28
N LYS A 147 -18.26 -22.92 -14.73
CA LYS A 147 -18.57 -23.39 -13.36
C LYS A 147 -17.37 -23.22 -12.43
N GLU A 148 -16.18 -23.20 -12.98
CA GLU A 148 -14.91 -23.07 -12.28
C GLU A 148 -14.70 -21.64 -11.75
N VAL A 149 -13.77 -21.50 -10.80
CA VAL A 149 -13.32 -20.17 -10.34
C VAL A 149 -12.46 -19.53 -11.42
N ILE A 150 -12.85 -18.34 -11.87
CA ILE A 150 -12.05 -17.52 -12.79
C ILE A 150 -11.37 -16.41 -11.95
N ARG A 151 -10.07 -16.27 -12.15
CA ARG A 151 -9.28 -15.15 -11.60
C ARG A 151 -8.83 -14.24 -12.74
N ILE A 152 -9.15 -12.96 -12.63
CA ILE A 152 -8.72 -11.92 -13.56
C ILE A 152 -7.86 -10.93 -12.77
N GLU A 153 -6.65 -10.68 -13.23
CA GLU A 153 -5.74 -9.70 -12.65
C GLU A 153 -5.69 -8.47 -13.56
N LEU A 154 -5.87 -7.31 -12.97
CA LEU A 154 -5.81 -6.03 -13.67
C LEU A 154 -4.74 -5.17 -12.99
N GLU A 155 -3.88 -4.57 -13.80
CA GLU A 155 -2.81 -3.71 -13.31
C GLU A 155 -3.34 -2.33 -12.95
N GLY A 156 -3.00 -1.85 -11.75
CA GLY A 156 -3.21 -0.47 -11.32
C GLY A 156 -2.06 0.43 -11.76
N LYS A 157 -2.30 1.74 -11.83
CA LYS A 157 -1.30 2.75 -12.18
C LYS A 157 -0.96 3.58 -10.95
N LEU A 158 0.34 3.67 -10.61
CA LEU A 158 0.81 4.57 -9.57
C LEU A 158 0.81 6.02 -10.07
N LEU A 159 0.15 6.90 -9.33
CA LEU A 159 0.15 8.35 -9.51
C LEU A 159 0.96 8.98 -8.35
N LEU A 160 1.93 9.84 -8.68
CA LEU A 160 2.85 10.48 -7.73
C LEU A 160 2.72 11.99 -7.79
#